data_8378025ea27f178260c237b124909840
#
_entry.id   8378025ea27f178260c237b124909840
#
_cell.length_a   1.000
_cell.length_b   1.000
_cell.length_c   1.000
_cell.angle_alpha   90.00
_cell.angle_beta   90.00
_cell.angle_gamma   90.00
#
_symmetry.space_group_name_H-M   'P 1'
#
loop_
_entity.id
_entity.type
_entity.pdbx_description
1 polymer ?
#
loop_
_entity_poly.entity_id
_entity_poly.type
_entity_poly.pdbx_seq_one_letter_code
_entity_poly.pdbx_strand_id
1 'polypeptide(L)'
;MFGWLPVLLWLLIGGIFFGAVQDFTALYASVKNEGKSMGVLIEKYIGKTGRKLFLLFSWLFTLLVIAAFTDMVAGTFNGFTVTGAKSSPNAAAASISMLFILGAVVFGLFTKYVKPNQKVEFVAGLVLLIVMLAVGIAFPLYFTKNTWIAVVMVYLFLASVMPMWLMMQPRDYLSTFLLVGMIIGAVLGVFVAHPAMNLPAFSGFNVGGKSLFPTLFITIACGAVSGFHSLVSSGTSSKTVSNEKDMLCVGYGSMMVESLLGVIALVVVGAAAVGGKMPEGTPFQIFSGNVAGFLTLLGIPKHVATCFMTMCVSALALTSLDSVARIGRMSFQELFMGEAADGSDLTGVRKLFTNKYFSTVITLFFGFLLCLGGYNNIWPLFGAANQLLASLVLIALSVFLLTTGRKGWMLYAPMCIMLVVTFTALVHGRDRNLYKDLCNRWIRIYDRWITVDRRFTSDGTWTYGCSFLL
;
A
#
# COMPACT_ATOMS: atom_id res chain seq x y z
N MET A 1 10.72 8.57 17.65
CA MET A 1 11.45 9.80 17.30
C MET A 1 10.81 11.02 17.98
N PHE A 2 9.59 11.44 17.61
CA PHE A 2 8.96 12.67 18.17
C PHE A 2 8.10 12.44 19.42
N GLY A 3 8.00 11.22 19.89
CA GLY A 3 7.13 10.80 20.98
C GLY A 3 5.82 10.17 20.47
N TRP A 4 5.05 9.55 21.40
CA TRP A 4 3.82 8.84 21.04
C TRP A 4 2.60 9.77 20.84
N LEU A 5 2.56 10.90 21.56
CA LEU A 5 1.40 11.80 21.52
C LEU A 5 1.15 12.45 20.14
N PRO A 6 2.16 13.01 19.43
CA PRO A 6 1.95 13.53 18.08
C PRO A 6 1.50 12.46 17.09
N VAL A 7 2.00 11.22 17.25
CA VAL A 7 1.60 10.07 16.43
C VAL A 7 0.14 9.74 16.64
N LEU A 8 -0.29 9.63 17.91
CA LEU A 8 -1.68 9.35 18.30
C LEU A 8 -2.63 10.41 17.75
N LEU A 9 -2.30 11.69 17.95
CA LEU A 9 -3.12 12.80 17.45
C LEU A 9 -3.27 12.77 15.93
N TRP A 10 -2.17 12.48 15.20
CA TRP A 10 -2.23 12.37 13.75
C TRP A 10 -3.02 11.16 13.27
N LEU A 11 -2.92 10.01 13.92
CA LEU A 11 -3.73 8.83 13.61
C LEU A 11 -5.23 9.09 13.81
N LEU A 12 -5.61 9.74 14.93
CA LEU A 12 -7.00 10.02 15.22
C LEU A 12 -7.57 11.12 14.32
N ILE A 13 -6.94 12.29 14.29
CA ILE A 13 -7.44 13.44 13.53
C ILE A 13 -7.32 13.17 12.02
N GLY A 14 -6.18 12.69 11.57
CA GLY A 14 -5.95 12.38 10.17
C GLY A 14 -6.83 11.24 9.68
N GLY A 15 -6.96 10.16 10.45
CA GLY A 15 -7.78 9.02 10.08
C GLY A 15 -9.27 9.36 9.99
N ILE A 16 -9.83 10.03 11.02
CA ILE A 16 -11.25 10.34 11.09
C ILE A 16 -11.66 11.43 10.08
N PHE A 17 -10.95 12.54 10.06
CA PHE A 17 -11.38 13.72 9.31
C PHE A 17 -10.78 13.84 7.91
N PHE A 18 -9.66 13.18 7.64
CA PHE A 18 -8.98 13.30 6.35
C PHE A 18 -9.05 11.98 5.57
N GLY A 19 -8.48 10.89 6.10
CA GLY A 19 -8.38 9.62 5.41
C GLY A 19 -9.74 8.97 5.15
N ALA A 20 -10.59 8.85 6.18
CA ALA A 20 -11.90 8.23 6.04
C ALA A 20 -12.82 9.03 5.09
N VAL A 21 -12.75 10.37 5.13
CA VAL A 21 -13.50 11.25 4.21
C VAL A 21 -12.98 11.10 2.79
N GLN A 22 -11.65 11.03 2.59
CA GLN A 22 -11.03 10.81 1.29
C GLN A 22 -11.45 9.46 0.69
N ASP A 23 -11.34 8.38 1.45
CA ASP A 23 -11.60 7.01 1.00
C ASP A 23 -13.08 6.80 0.66
N PHE A 24 -13.98 7.30 1.51
CA PHE A 24 -15.40 7.32 1.22
C PHE A 24 -15.73 8.11 -0.04
N THR A 25 -15.17 9.31 -0.19
CA THR A 25 -15.46 10.17 -1.35
C THR A 25 -14.90 9.59 -2.64
N ALA A 26 -13.72 8.94 -2.58
CA ALA A 26 -13.13 8.25 -3.73
C ALA A 26 -14.00 7.07 -4.20
N LEU A 27 -14.48 6.25 -3.24
CA LEU A 27 -15.41 5.16 -3.51
C LEU A 27 -16.71 5.70 -4.10
N TYR A 28 -17.31 6.73 -3.48
CA TYR A 28 -18.52 7.36 -3.92
C TYR A 28 -18.40 7.94 -5.33
N ALA A 29 -17.32 8.67 -5.61
CA ALA A 29 -17.08 9.26 -6.93
C ALA A 29 -16.97 8.16 -8.01
N SER A 30 -16.30 7.06 -7.72
CA SER A 30 -16.16 5.94 -8.63
C SER A 30 -17.49 5.23 -8.88
N VAL A 31 -18.24 4.88 -7.84
CA VAL A 31 -19.55 4.20 -7.95
C VAL A 31 -20.54 5.06 -8.74
N LYS A 32 -20.59 6.38 -8.47
CA LYS A 32 -21.46 7.32 -9.22
C LYS A 32 -21.02 7.55 -10.67
N ASN A 33 -19.85 7.08 -11.05
CA ASN A 33 -19.34 7.08 -12.42
C ASN A 33 -19.11 5.64 -12.93
N GLU A 34 -20.03 4.71 -12.62
CA GLU A 34 -20.04 3.33 -13.14
C GLU A 34 -18.81 2.50 -12.78
N GLY A 35 -18.21 2.73 -11.61
CA GLY A 35 -17.01 2.04 -11.14
C GLY A 35 -15.73 2.40 -11.91
N LYS A 36 -15.68 3.58 -12.55
CA LYS A 36 -14.49 4.04 -13.30
C LYS A 36 -13.32 4.33 -12.37
N SER A 37 -12.11 4.08 -12.87
CA SER A 37 -10.87 4.35 -12.13
C SER A 37 -10.66 5.84 -11.88
N MET A 38 -9.84 6.17 -10.86
CA MET A 38 -9.50 7.56 -10.56
C MET A 38 -8.86 8.28 -11.77
N GLY A 39 -8.08 7.58 -12.58
CA GLY A 39 -7.50 8.14 -13.80
C GLY A 39 -8.56 8.61 -14.80
N VAL A 40 -9.62 7.83 -14.99
CA VAL A 40 -10.75 8.21 -15.85
C VAL A 40 -11.58 9.33 -15.26
N LEU A 41 -11.75 9.37 -13.94
CA LEU A 41 -12.42 10.48 -13.26
C LEU A 41 -11.64 11.79 -13.43
N ILE A 42 -10.32 11.75 -13.31
CA ILE A 42 -9.46 12.92 -13.53
C ILE A 42 -9.58 13.40 -14.99
N GLU A 43 -9.64 12.50 -15.95
CA GLU A 43 -9.88 12.91 -17.34
C GLU A 43 -11.21 13.66 -17.52
N LYS A 44 -12.27 13.11 -16.93
CA LYS A 44 -13.63 13.67 -17.04
C LYS A 44 -13.75 15.06 -16.42
N TYR A 45 -13.10 15.31 -15.28
CA TYR A 45 -13.30 16.52 -14.49
C TYR A 45 -12.14 17.53 -14.56
N ILE A 46 -10.93 17.09 -14.92
CA ILE A 46 -9.73 17.94 -14.98
C ILE A 46 -9.17 18.01 -16.41
N GLY A 47 -9.15 16.85 -17.12
CA GLY A 47 -8.74 16.79 -18.51
C GLY A 47 -7.67 15.73 -18.81
N LYS A 48 -7.38 15.55 -20.11
CA LYS A 48 -6.51 14.49 -20.65
C LYS A 48 -5.07 14.54 -20.14
N THR A 49 -4.50 15.73 -20.00
CA THR A 49 -3.13 15.89 -19.48
C THR A 49 -3.05 15.47 -18.02
N GLY A 50 -4.04 15.87 -17.21
CA GLY A 50 -4.14 15.43 -15.81
C GLY A 50 -4.22 13.90 -15.67
N ARG A 51 -5.02 13.23 -16.52
CA ARG A 51 -5.09 11.76 -16.57
C ARG A 51 -3.73 11.13 -16.83
N LYS A 52 -3.01 11.57 -17.87
CA LYS A 52 -1.71 10.98 -18.24
C LYS A 52 -0.69 11.12 -17.12
N LEU A 53 -0.58 12.30 -16.54
CA LEU A 53 0.35 12.56 -15.41
C LEU A 53 -0.03 11.74 -14.19
N PHE A 54 -1.32 11.66 -13.86
CA PHE A 54 -1.80 10.86 -12.73
C PHE A 54 -1.55 9.36 -12.93
N LEU A 55 -1.84 8.80 -14.11
CA LEU A 55 -1.62 7.39 -14.39
C LEU A 55 -0.15 7.02 -14.39
N LEU A 56 0.72 7.87 -14.95
CA LEU A 56 2.16 7.67 -14.90
C LEU A 56 2.66 7.68 -13.45
N PHE A 57 2.23 8.67 -12.67
CA PHE A 57 2.62 8.78 -11.27
C PHE A 57 2.09 7.60 -10.45
N SER A 58 0.82 7.21 -10.64
CA SER A 58 0.21 6.05 -9.99
C SER A 58 0.96 4.75 -10.33
N TRP A 59 1.36 4.57 -11.58
CA TRP A 59 2.15 3.40 -11.96
C TRP A 59 3.52 3.38 -11.27
N LEU A 60 4.26 4.49 -11.29
CA LEU A 60 5.56 4.60 -10.59
C LEU A 60 5.41 4.36 -9.09
N PHE A 61 4.34 4.89 -8.49
CA PHE A 61 4.03 4.64 -7.08
C PHE A 61 3.80 3.16 -6.79
N THR A 62 3.04 2.45 -7.66
CA THR A 62 2.82 1.01 -7.46
C THR A 62 4.10 0.18 -7.53
N LEU A 63 5.11 0.60 -8.32
CA LEU A 63 6.42 -0.04 -8.34
C LEU A 63 7.13 0.05 -6.98
N LEU A 64 7.06 1.22 -6.32
CA LEU A 64 7.62 1.42 -4.97
C LEU A 64 6.93 0.54 -3.93
N VAL A 65 5.60 0.42 -4.02
CA VAL A 65 4.83 -0.44 -3.11
C VAL A 65 5.21 -1.91 -3.31
N ILE A 66 5.23 -2.39 -4.57
CA ILE A 66 5.64 -3.77 -4.90
C ILE A 66 7.04 -4.05 -4.33
N ALA A 67 7.98 -3.15 -4.55
CA ALA A 67 9.35 -3.31 -4.07
C ALA A 67 9.45 -3.38 -2.54
N ALA A 68 8.86 -2.40 -1.84
CA ALA A 68 8.94 -2.30 -0.39
C ALA A 68 8.24 -3.47 0.33
N PHE A 69 7.02 -3.80 -0.09
CA PHE A 69 6.26 -4.86 0.57
C PHE A 69 6.78 -6.26 0.22
N THR A 70 7.26 -6.48 -1.00
CA THR A 70 7.91 -7.76 -1.36
C THR A 70 9.16 -8.00 -0.51
N ASP A 71 9.99 -6.98 -0.32
CA ASP A 71 11.20 -7.09 0.51
C ASP A 71 10.86 -7.37 1.98
N MET A 72 9.83 -6.71 2.53
CA MET A 72 9.35 -6.94 3.90
C MET A 72 8.77 -8.34 4.09
N VAL A 73 7.91 -8.78 3.17
CA VAL A 73 7.29 -10.13 3.23
C VAL A 73 8.37 -11.21 3.12
N ALA A 74 9.27 -11.09 2.14
CA ALA A 74 10.37 -12.03 1.97
C ALA A 74 11.32 -12.06 3.17
N GLY A 75 11.56 -10.90 3.80
CA GLY A 75 12.34 -10.80 5.04
C GLY A 75 11.63 -11.49 6.22
N THR A 76 10.30 -11.39 6.30
CA THR A 76 9.49 -12.06 7.33
C THR A 76 9.44 -13.58 7.13
N PHE A 77 9.45 -14.04 5.87
CA PHE A 77 9.45 -15.47 5.52
C PHE A 77 10.84 -16.11 5.54
N ASN A 78 11.90 -15.32 5.74
CA ASN A 78 13.25 -15.87 5.77
C ASN A 78 13.39 -16.92 6.88
N GLY A 79 13.56 -18.19 6.48
CA GLY A 79 13.70 -19.32 7.39
C GLY A 79 15.02 -19.39 8.13
N PHE A 80 15.92 -18.41 7.93
CA PHE A 80 17.25 -18.36 8.53
C PHE A 80 17.49 -17.03 9.24
N THR A 81 18.13 -17.07 10.40
CA THR A 81 18.59 -15.89 11.14
C THR A 81 19.84 -15.30 10.48
N VAL A 82 20.27 -14.12 10.91
CA VAL A 82 21.51 -13.48 10.46
C VAL A 82 22.74 -14.38 10.70
N THR A 83 22.69 -15.20 11.73
CA THR A 83 23.73 -16.18 12.07
C THR A 83 23.65 -17.50 11.31
N GLY A 84 22.69 -17.64 10.37
CA GLY A 84 22.45 -18.87 9.61
C GLY A 84 21.64 -19.96 10.34
N ALA A 85 21.22 -19.72 11.59
CA ALA A 85 20.39 -20.67 12.32
C ALA A 85 18.96 -20.70 11.76
N LYS A 86 18.29 -21.87 11.85
CA LYS A 86 16.89 -22.03 11.42
C LYS A 86 15.93 -21.24 12.32
N SER A 87 15.05 -20.44 11.70
CA SER A 87 13.95 -19.75 12.38
C SER A 87 12.63 -20.46 12.11
N SER A 88 12.20 -21.30 13.05
CA SER A 88 10.96 -22.06 12.92
C SER A 88 9.70 -21.17 12.79
N PRO A 89 9.52 -20.08 13.55
CA PRO A 89 8.33 -19.24 13.40
C PRO A 89 8.19 -18.59 12.03
N ASN A 90 9.31 -18.11 11.45
CA ASN A 90 9.30 -17.47 10.13
C ASN A 90 9.01 -18.50 9.03
N ALA A 91 9.65 -19.67 9.10
CA ALA A 91 9.44 -20.77 8.16
C ALA A 91 8.00 -21.33 8.24
N ALA A 92 7.43 -21.43 9.44
CA ALA A 92 6.03 -21.80 9.63
C ALA A 92 5.07 -20.75 9.07
N ALA A 93 5.31 -19.46 9.33
CA ALA A 93 4.49 -18.39 8.78
C ALA A 93 4.53 -18.37 7.25
N ALA A 94 5.69 -18.63 6.64
CA ALA A 94 5.82 -18.76 5.20
C ALA A 94 5.01 -19.95 4.65
N SER A 95 5.11 -21.12 5.30
CA SER A 95 4.34 -22.31 4.94
C SER A 95 2.83 -22.06 5.03
N ILE A 96 2.36 -21.48 6.14
CA ILE A 96 0.95 -21.14 6.34
C ILE A 96 0.48 -20.16 5.25
N SER A 97 1.28 -19.13 4.92
CA SER A 97 0.91 -18.15 3.90
C SER A 97 0.81 -18.76 2.50
N MET A 98 1.67 -19.71 2.15
CA MET A 98 1.56 -20.43 0.87
C MET A 98 0.33 -21.34 0.84
N LEU A 99 0.06 -22.06 1.94
CA LEU A 99 -1.17 -22.85 2.09
C LEU A 99 -2.41 -21.98 2.04
N PHE A 100 -2.36 -20.77 2.61
CA PHE A 100 -3.44 -19.79 2.57
C PHE A 100 -3.78 -19.34 1.15
N ILE A 101 -2.78 -19.14 0.30
CA ILE A 101 -2.99 -18.82 -1.11
C ILE A 101 -3.67 -19.98 -1.83
N LEU A 102 -3.17 -21.20 -1.64
CA LEU A 102 -3.77 -22.40 -2.24
C LEU A 102 -5.18 -22.65 -1.71
N GLY A 103 -5.37 -22.53 -0.40
CA GLY A 103 -6.66 -22.66 0.25
C GLY A 103 -7.68 -21.62 -0.24
N ALA A 104 -7.26 -20.40 -0.49
CA ALA A 104 -8.13 -19.36 -1.05
C ALA A 104 -8.64 -19.73 -2.45
N VAL A 105 -7.80 -20.31 -3.30
CA VAL A 105 -8.21 -20.81 -4.63
C VAL A 105 -9.24 -21.94 -4.49
N VAL A 106 -8.97 -22.91 -3.61
CA VAL A 106 -9.91 -24.03 -3.34
C VAL A 106 -11.23 -23.50 -2.79
N PHE A 107 -11.17 -22.54 -1.85
CA PHE A 107 -12.35 -21.90 -1.29
C PHE A 107 -13.14 -21.11 -2.34
N GLY A 108 -12.45 -20.41 -3.26
CA GLY A 108 -13.09 -19.70 -4.38
C GLY A 108 -13.80 -20.65 -5.36
N LEU A 109 -13.23 -21.82 -5.63
CA LEU A 109 -13.90 -22.86 -6.42
C LEU A 109 -15.12 -23.41 -5.67
N PHE A 110 -14.97 -23.69 -4.37
CA PHE A 110 -16.05 -24.15 -3.52
C PHE A 110 -17.23 -23.17 -3.51
N THR A 111 -16.99 -21.89 -3.24
CA THR A 111 -18.04 -20.87 -3.18
C THR A 111 -18.72 -20.68 -4.52
N LYS A 112 -17.99 -20.75 -5.64
CA LYS A 112 -18.54 -20.57 -6.98
C LYS A 112 -19.39 -21.74 -7.46
N TYR A 113 -18.95 -22.99 -7.22
CA TYR A 113 -19.61 -24.17 -7.78
C TYR A 113 -20.64 -24.77 -6.83
N VAL A 114 -20.36 -24.80 -5.51
CA VAL A 114 -21.29 -25.35 -4.51
C VAL A 114 -22.34 -24.33 -4.08
N LYS A 115 -22.01 -23.01 -4.17
CA LYS A 115 -22.88 -21.88 -3.75
C LYS A 115 -23.47 -22.11 -2.34
N PRO A 116 -22.62 -22.32 -1.32
CA PRO A 116 -23.08 -22.57 0.03
C PRO A 116 -23.86 -21.37 0.59
N ASN A 117 -24.70 -21.61 1.59
CA ASN A 117 -25.30 -20.51 2.35
C ASN A 117 -24.22 -19.83 3.22
N GLN A 118 -24.48 -18.59 3.64
CA GLN A 118 -23.52 -17.77 4.40
C GLN A 118 -22.98 -18.46 5.67
N LYS A 119 -23.79 -19.27 6.36
CA LYS A 119 -23.36 -20.01 7.56
C LYS A 119 -22.34 -21.09 7.23
N VAL A 120 -22.59 -21.86 6.17
CA VAL A 120 -21.68 -22.91 5.69
C VAL A 120 -20.40 -22.30 5.17
N GLU A 121 -20.48 -21.18 4.44
CA GLU A 121 -19.33 -20.44 3.94
C GLU A 121 -18.43 -19.96 5.10
N PHE A 122 -19.05 -19.37 6.14
CA PHE A 122 -18.35 -18.92 7.35
C PHE A 122 -17.62 -20.07 8.05
N VAL A 123 -18.31 -21.17 8.33
CA VAL A 123 -17.73 -22.34 9.02
C VAL A 123 -16.63 -22.97 8.17
N ALA A 124 -16.86 -23.14 6.86
CA ALA A 124 -15.86 -23.71 5.96
C ALA A 124 -14.58 -22.85 5.89
N GLY A 125 -14.74 -21.52 5.83
CA GLY A 125 -13.60 -20.58 5.88
C GLY A 125 -12.80 -20.71 7.18
N LEU A 126 -13.49 -20.76 8.33
CA LEU A 126 -12.85 -20.89 9.64
C LEU A 126 -12.12 -22.23 9.79
N VAL A 127 -12.76 -23.34 9.40
CA VAL A 127 -12.15 -24.67 9.43
C VAL A 127 -10.92 -24.73 8.53
N LEU A 128 -11.02 -24.17 7.32
CA LEU A 128 -9.90 -24.12 6.38
C LEU A 128 -8.70 -23.36 6.97
N LEU A 129 -8.94 -22.20 7.62
CA LEU A 129 -7.89 -21.44 8.30
C LEU A 129 -7.21 -22.24 9.42
N ILE A 130 -7.98 -22.91 10.26
CA ILE A 130 -7.44 -23.75 11.35
C ILE A 130 -6.58 -24.90 10.79
N VAL A 131 -7.05 -25.55 9.73
CA VAL A 131 -6.30 -26.63 9.07
C VAL A 131 -4.99 -26.09 8.47
N MET A 132 -5.04 -24.96 7.76
CA MET A 132 -3.83 -24.36 7.18
C MET A 132 -2.83 -23.93 8.24
N LEU A 133 -3.30 -23.39 9.37
CA LEU A 133 -2.45 -23.04 10.51
C LEU A 133 -1.77 -24.29 11.09
N ALA A 134 -2.53 -25.35 11.36
CA ALA A 134 -2.01 -26.59 11.92
C ALA A 134 -0.98 -27.27 10.99
N VAL A 135 -1.31 -27.40 9.70
CA VAL A 135 -0.43 -28.00 8.69
C VAL A 135 0.84 -27.17 8.48
N GLY A 136 0.73 -25.84 8.40
CA GLY A 136 1.89 -24.99 8.19
C GLY A 136 2.84 -24.93 9.38
N ILE A 137 2.33 -25.07 10.62
CA ILE A 137 3.18 -25.20 11.81
C ILE A 137 3.89 -26.56 11.81
N ALA A 138 3.20 -27.64 11.38
CA ALA A 138 3.78 -28.99 11.32
C ALA A 138 4.84 -29.14 10.22
N PHE A 139 4.69 -28.43 9.09
CA PHE A 139 5.58 -28.51 7.92
C PHE A 139 6.18 -27.15 7.54
N PRO A 140 7.11 -26.58 8.32
CA PRO A 140 7.72 -25.30 8.05
C PRO A 140 8.64 -25.34 6.82
N LEU A 141 8.54 -24.32 5.93
CA LEU A 141 9.34 -24.17 4.71
C LEU A 141 10.55 -23.28 4.97
N TYR A 142 11.75 -23.86 4.90
CA TYR A 142 13.01 -23.16 5.14
C TYR A 142 13.65 -22.71 3.81
N PHE A 143 13.32 -21.51 3.35
CA PHE A 143 13.98 -20.89 2.19
C PHE A 143 14.61 -19.56 2.60
N THR A 144 15.56 -19.12 1.78
CA THR A 144 16.23 -17.81 1.96
C THR A 144 15.35 -16.66 1.51
N LYS A 145 15.67 -15.44 1.97
CA LYS A 145 14.97 -14.21 1.57
C LYS A 145 14.90 -14.05 0.04
N ASN A 146 16.00 -14.32 -0.68
CA ASN A 146 16.04 -14.17 -2.14
C ASN A 146 15.12 -15.16 -2.86
N THR A 147 15.06 -16.40 -2.36
CA THR A 147 14.10 -17.41 -2.87
C THR A 147 12.67 -16.94 -2.67
N TRP A 148 12.36 -16.38 -1.50
CA TRP A 148 11.02 -15.85 -1.21
C TRP A 148 10.66 -14.64 -2.08
N ILE A 149 11.62 -13.74 -2.41
CA ILE A 149 11.37 -12.66 -3.37
C ILE A 149 10.93 -13.25 -4.72
N ALA A 150 11.64 -14.25 -5.24
CA ALA A 150 11.28 -14.89 -6.50
C ALA A 150 9.88 -15.55 -6.44
N VAL A 151 9.59 -16.32 -5.37
CA VAL A 151 8.28 -16.96 -5.16
C VAL A 151 7.15 -15.92 -5.11
N VAL A 152 7.33 -14.84 -4.36
CA VAL A 152 6.34 -13.75 -4.27
C VAL A 152 6.14 -13.07 -5.62
N MET A 153 7.19 -12.84 -6.41
CA MET A 153 7.05 -12.24 -7.75
C MET A 153 6.25 -13.12 -8.71
N VAL A 154 6.50 -14.44 -8.70
CA VAL A 154 5.70 -15.40 -9.49
C VAL A 154 4.24 -15.40 -9.01
N TYR A 155 4.04 -15.39 -7.71
CA TYR A 155 2.71 -15.29 -7.12
C TYR A 155 1.98 -14.00 -7.57
N LEU A 156 2.63 -12.83 -7.52
CA LEU A 156 2.06 -11.55 -7.94
C LEU A 156 1.69 -11.54 -9.43
N PHE A 157 2.48 -12.21 -10.27
CA PHE A 157 2.12 -12.38 -11.67
C PHE A 157 0.79 -13.13 -11.81
N LEU A 158 0.65 -14.25 -11.13
CA LEU A 158 -0.59 -15.05 -11.14
C LEU A 158 -1.78 -14.25 -10.59
N ALA A 159 -1.60 -13.59 -9.43
CA ALA A 159 -2.64 -12.78 -8.78
C ALA A 159 -3.11 -11.61 -9.67
N SER A 160 -2.18 -10.97 -10.39
CA SER A 160 -2.53 -9.87 -11.30
C SER A 160 -3.30 -10.33 -12.54
N VAL A 161 -3.02 -11.53 -13.06
CA VAL A 161 -3.61 -12.03 -14.32
C VAL A 161 -4.90 -12.81 -14.08
N MET A 162 -5.01 -13.51 -12.95
CA MET A 162 -6.19 -14.35 -12.64
C MET A 162 -7.46 -13.52 -12.40
N PRO A 163 -8.65 -14.11 -12.64
CA PRO A 163 -9.93 -13.47 -12.33
C PRO A 163 -10.06 -13.19 -10.83
N MET A 164 -10.70 -12.06 -10.47
CA MET A 164 -10.87 -11.65 -9.07
C MET A 164 -11.60 -12.68 -8.21
N TRP A 165 -12.64 -13.32 -8.78
CA TRP A 165 -13.47 -14.32 -8.07
C TRP A 165 -12.70 -15.59 -7.68
N LEU A 166 -11.60 -15.92 -8.39
CA LEU A 166 -10.86 -17.17 -8.15
C LEU A 166 -9.85 -17.04 -7.01
N MET A 167 -9.19 -15.90 -6.91
CA MET A 167 -8.07 -15.73 -5.99
C MET A 167 -8.26 -14.57 -5.03
N MET A 168 -8.57 -13.39 -5.52
CA MET A 168 -8.60 -12.17 -4.73
C MET A 168 -9.78 -12.14 -3.74
N GLN A 169 -11.01 -12.30 -4.22
CA GLN A 169 -12.21 -12.26 -3.37
C GLN A 169 -12.23 -13.32 -2.27
N PRO A 170 -11.99 -14.62 -2.56
CA PRO A 170 -11.95 -15.65 -1.51
C PRO A 170 -10.85 -15.42 -0.49
N ARG A 171 -9.70 -14.94 -0.96
CA ARG A 171 -8.57 -14.62 -0.11
C ARG A 171 -8.85 -13.42 0.79
N ASP A 172 -9.45 -12.35 0.27
CA ASP A 172 -9.84 -11.18 1.05
C ASP A 172 -10.88 -11.56 2.12
N TYR A 173 -11.83 -12.44 1.78
CA TYR A 173 -12.78 -12.99 2.74
C TYR A 173 -12.08 -13.74 3.87
N LEU A 174 -11.16 -14.67 3.56
CA LEU A 174 -10.38 -15.39 4.57
C LEU A 174 -9.45 -14.44 5.37
N SER A 175 -8.87 -13.42 4.73
CA SER A 175 -8.02 -12.43 5.40
C SER A 175 -8.79 -11.60 6.43
N THR A 176 -10.11 -11.43 6.26
CA THR A 176 -10.95 -10.74 7.24
C THR A 176 -10.95 -11.44 8.59
N PHE A 177 -10.99 -12.79 8.62
CA PHE A 177 -10.88 -13.53 9.88
C PHE A 177 -9.53 -13.29 10.56
N LEU A 178 -8.45 -13.22 9.77
CA LEU A 178 -7.11 -12.96 10.29
C LEU A 178 -7.00 -11.55 10.85
N LEU A 179 -7.53 -10.55 10.13
CA LEU A 179 -7.54 -9.16 10.58
C LEU A 179 -8.32 -8.99 11.88
N VAL A 180 -9.55 -9.53 11.93
CA VAL A 180 -10.41 -9.46 13.11
C VAL A 180 -9.77 -10.19 14.28
N GLY A 181 -9.26 -11.41 14.06
CA GLY A 181 -8.54 -12.19 15.07
C GLY A 181 -7.30 -11.48 15.60
N MET A 182 -6.53 -10.84 14.72
CA MET A 182 -5.35 -10.04 15.08
C MET A 182 -5.74 -8.82 15.94
N ILE A 183 -6.75 -8.06 15.52
CA ILE A 183 -7.21 -6.87 16.28
C ILE A 183 -7.74 -7.29 17.65
N ILE A 184 -8.63 -8.27 17.71
CA ILE A 184 -9.19 -8.77 18.98
C ILE A 184 -8.06 -9.29 19.87
N GLY A 185 -7.15 -10.11 19.34
CA GLY A 185 -6.03 -10.66 20.08
C GLY A 185 -5.10 -9.55 20.61
N ALA A 186 -4.79 -8.55 19.79
CA ALA A 186 -3.94 -7.42 20.19
C ALA A 186 -4.62 -6.55 21.25
N VAL A 187 -5.92 -6.23 21.08
CA VAL A 187 -6.70 -5.44 22.05
C VAL A 187 -6.79 -6.18 23.39
N LEU A 188 -7.22 -7.44 23.39
CA LEU A 188 -7.29 -8.24 24.62
C LEU A 188 -5.90 -8.40 25.26
N GLY A 189 -4.87 -8.63 24.44
CA GLY A 189 -3.49 -8.73 24.92
C GLY A 189 -3.01 -7.46 25.62
N VAL A 190 -3.30 -6.28 25.05
CA VAL A 190 -2.97 -4.98 25.67
C VAL A 190 -3.74 -4.79 26.98
N PHE A 191 -5.04 -5.12 27.03
CA PHE A 191 -5.84 -5.00 28.24
C PHE A 191 -5.38 -5.92 29.37
N VAL A 192 -4.94 -7.13 29.05
CA VAL A 192 -4.46 -8.09 30.06
C VAL A 192 -3.02 -7.79 30.50
N ALA A 193 -2.16 -7.40 29.54
CA ALA A 193 -0.76 -7.12 29.83
C ALA A 193 -0.55 -5.79 30.55
N HIS A 194 -1.49 -4.83 30.43
CA HIS A 194 -1.34 -3.45 30.94
C HIS A 194 0.06 -2.86 30.68
N PRO A 195 0.56 -2.90 29.43
CA PRO A 195 1.95 -2.57 29.17
C PRO A 195 2.23 -1.09 29.44
N ALA A 196 3.36 -0.83 30.10
CA ALA A 196 3.82 0.54 30.28
C ALA A 196 4.28 1.14 28.95
N MET A 197 3.96 2.42 28.70
CA MET A 197 4.44 3.15 27.56
C MET A 197 5.88 3.64 27.82
N ASN A 198 6.85 2.95 27.25
CA ASN A 198 8.29 3.23 27.46
C ASN A 198 8.87 4.31 26.53
N LEU A 199 8.01 4.92 25.71
CA LEU A 199 8.37 6.06 24.87
C LEU A 199 7.92 7.37 25.52
N PRO A 200 8.67 8.48 25.36
CA PRO A 200 8.24 9.79 25.85
C PRO A 200 6.97 10.25 25.13
N ALA A 201 6.12 11.00 25.83
CA ALA A 201 4.91 11.58 25.23
C ALA A 201 5.26 12.54 24.09
N PHE A 202 6.25 13.40 24.32
CA PHE A 202 6.75 14.34 23.32
C PHE A 202 8.27 14.52 23.49
N SER A 203 9.02 14.42 22.42
CA SER A 203 10.48 14.53 22.42
C SER A 203 11.00 15.86 21.87
N GLY A 204 10.13 16.67 21.26
CA GLY A 204 10.48 17.96 20.66
C GLY A 204 10.07 18.06 19.20
N PHE A 205 10.09 19.30 18.69
CA PHE A 205 9.77 19.59 17.27
C PHE A 205 10.90 19.23 16.31
N ASN A 206 12.14 19.17 16.79
CA ASN A 206 13.32 18.79 16.03
C ASN A 206 14.08 17.69 16.78
N VAL A 207 14.17 16.50 16.20
CA VAL A 207 14.83 15.34 16.81
C VAL A 207 15.72 14.65 15.79
N GLY A 208 17.00 14.46 16.13
CA GLY A 208 17.96 13.81 15.23
C GLY A 208 18.15 14.50 13.88
N GLY A 209 18.06 15.82 13.85
CA GLY A 209 18.21 16.63 12.63
C GLY A 209 17.00 16.58 11.69
N LYS A 210 15.86 16.02 12.15
CA LYS A 210 14.59 16.00 11.39
C LYS A 210 13.55 16.82 12.12
N SER A 211 12.82 17.67 11.39
CA SER A 211 11.68 18.42 11.91
C SER A 211 10.46 17.52 12.01
N LEU A 212 9.63 17.70 13.04
CA LEU A 212 8.35 17.02 13.19
C LEU A 212 7.47 17.25 11.96
N PHE A 213 7.34 18.48 11.52
CA PHE A 213 6.69 18.83 10.27
C PHE A 213 7.75 19.00 9.17
N PRO A 214 7.65 18.32 8.02
CA PRO A 214 6.59 17.39 7.57
C PRO A 214 6.85 15.90 7.91
N THR A 215 7.99 15.55 8.55
CA THR A 215 8.47 14.15 8.66
C THR A 215 7.45 13.20 9.28
N LEU A 216 6.77 13.62 10.37
CA LEU A 216 5.76 12.79 11.03
C LEU A 216 4.64 12.41 10.05
N PHE A 217 4.11 13.41 9.35
CA PHE A 217 2.96 13.28 8.45
C PHE A 217 3.24 12.41 7.24
N ILE A 218 4.50 12.36 6.78
CA ILE A 218 4.94 11.51 5.68
C ILE A 218 5.18 10.09 6.16
N THR A 219 5.80 9.93 7.33
CA THR A 219 6.17 8.61 7.85
C THR A 219 4.94 7.80 8.26
N ILE A 220 3.92 8.47 8.82
CA ILE A 220 2.65 7.85 9.23
C ILE A 220 1.58 8.26 8.19
N ALA A 221 1.68 7.69 7.02
CA ALA A 221 0.78 7.96 5.93
C ALA A 221 -0.47 7.07 6.00
N CYS A 222 -0.32 5.76 5.90
CA CYS A 222 -1.43 4.83 5.71
C CYS A 222 -2.46 4.87 6.84
N GLY A 223 -2.03 4.86 8.10
CA GLY A 223 -2.96 4.90 9.25
C GLY A 223 -3.71 6.22 9.45
N ALA A 224 -3.37 7.28 8.70
CA ALA A 224 -4.01 8.58 8.82
C ALA A 224 -4.61 9.07 7.48
N VAL A 225 -3.81 9.21 6.43
CA VAL A 225 -4.26 9.64 5.08
C VAL A 225 -3.41 8.93 4.05
N SER A 226 -4.01 8.14 3.17
CA SER A 226 -3.27 7.36 2.18
C SER A 226 -3.79 7.60 0.76
N GLY A 227 -2.89 7.98 -0.13
CA GLY A 227 -3.21 8.07 -1.56
C GLY A 227 -3.50 6.70 -2.19
N PHE A 228 -2.86 5.65 -1.69
CA PHE A 228 -3.09 4.28 -2.17
C PHE A 228 -4.53 3.80 -1.95
N HIS A 229 -5.15 4.14 -0.82
CA HIS A 229 -6.54 3.76 -0.53
C HIS A 229 -7.50 4.26 -1.60
N SER A 230 -7.30 5.45 -2.10
CA SER A 230 -8.14 6.01 -3.17
C SER A 230 -8.02 5.26 -4.50
N LEU A 231 -6.82 4.70 -4.79
CA LEU A 231 -6.64 3.83 -5.96
C LEU A 231 -7.38 2.50 -5.77
N VAL A 232 -7.33 1.92 -4.56
CA VAL A 232 -8.06 0.68 -4.22
C VAL A 232 -9.56 0.94 -4.24
N SER A 233 -10.03 2.02 -3.62
CA SER A 233 -11.44 2.42 -3.57
C SER A 233 -12.04 2.56 -4.97
N SER A 234 -11.36 3.26 -5.88
CA SER A 234 -11.84 3.49 -7.26
C SER A 234 -11.49 2.36 -8.24
N GLY A 235 -10.41 1.62 -8.00
CA GLY A 235 -9.93 0.57 -8.91
C GLY A 235 -10.50 -0.81 -8.65
N THR A 236 -10.82 -1.13 -7.39
CA THR A 236 -11.20 -2.47 -6.93
C THR A 236 -12.52 -2.45 -6.17
N SER A 237 -12.61 -1.73 -5.05
CA SER A 237 -13.77 -1.76 -4.14
C SER A 237 -15.06 -1.30 -4.82
N SER A 238 -14.99 -0.24 -5.64
CA SER A 238 -16.14 0.27 -6.40
C SER A 238 -16.76 -0.74 -7.38
N LYS A 239 -16.02 -1.76 -7.78
CA LYS A 239 -16.47 -2.84 -8.68
C LYS A 239 -17.04 -4.05 -7.94
N THR A 240 -16.88 -4.10 -6.62
CA THR A 240 -17.30 -5.24 -5.79
C THR A 240 -18.43 -4.88 -4.82
N VAL A 241 -18.63 -3.60 -4.52
CA VAL A 241 -19.76 -3.13 -3.70
C VAL A 241 -21.07 -3.42 -4.43
N SER A 242 -21.96 -4.19 -3.79
CA SER A 242 -23.24 -4.61 -4.35
C SER A 242 -24.36 -3.61 -4.08
N ASN A 243 -24.25 -2.79 -3.02
CA ASN A 243 -25.27 -1.82 -2.63
C ASN A 243 -24.62 -0.47 -2.29
N GLU A 244 -25.18 0.61 -2.81
CA GLU A 244 -24.68 1.97 -2.54
C GLU A 244 -24.76 2.36 -1.05
N LYS A 245 -25.67 1.76 -0.27
CA LYS A 245 -25.78 1.99 1.18
C LYS A 245 -24.55 1.50 1.95
N ASP A 246 -23.85 0.51 1.42
CA ASP A 246 -22.67 -0.08 2.05
C ASP A 246 -21.40 0.76 1.85
N MET A 247 -21.44 1.76 0.95
CA MET A 247 -20.27 2.60 0.67
C MET A 247 -19.72 3.32 1.88
N LEU A 248 -20.59 3.74 2.82
CA LEU A 248 -20.15 4.39 4.04
C LEU A 248 -19.37 3.42 4.94
N CYS A 249 -19.87 2.22 5.10
CA CYS A 249 -19.19 1.18 5.88
C CYS A 249 -17.87 0.74 5.20
N VAL A 250 -17.91 0.53 3.89
CA VAL A 250 -16.73 0.08 3.12
C VAL A 250 -15.67 1.19 2.97
N GLY A 251 -16.06 2.41 2.65
CA GLY A 251 -15.11 3.51 2.45
C GLY A 251 -14.64 4.13 3.77
N TYR A 252 -15.56 4.68 4.55
CA TYR A 252 -15.25 5.36 5.81
C TYR A 252 -14.89 4.37 6.91
N GLY A 253 -15.70 3.31 7.07
CA GLY A 253 -15.53 2.33 8.15
C GLY A 253 -14.21 1.57 8.08
N SER A 254 -13.74 1.17 6.90
CA SER A 254 -12.46 0.46 6.76
C SER A 254 -11.27 1.33 7.18
N MET A 255 -11.28 2.64 6.85
CA MET A 255 -10.25 3.56 7.30
C MET A 255 -10.25 3.73 8.83
N MET A 256 -11.43 3.69 9.46
CA MET A 256 -11.53 3.70 10.93
C MET A 256 -10.87 2.47 11.55
N VAL A 257 -11.07 1.29 10.95
CA VAL A 257 -10.43 0.03 11.40
C VAL A 257 -8.91 0.10 11.21
N GLU A 258 -8.43 0.69 10.11
CA GLU A 258 -7.00 0.88 9.88
C GLU A 258 -6.38 1.86 10.88
N SER A 259 -7.04 2.98 11.17
CA SER A 259 -6.59 3.93 12.20
C SER A 259 -6.53 3.27 13.58
N LEU A 260 -7.52 2.43 13.93
CA LEU A 260 -7.51 1.64 15.15
C LEU A 260 -6.29 0.70 15.20
N LEU A 261 -6.00 0.01 14.11
CA LEU A 261 -4.81 -0.85 14.02
C LEU A 261 -3.53 -0.02 14.17
N GLY A 262 -3.47 1.19 13.62
CA GLY A 262 -2.37 2.13 13.81
C GLY A 262 -2.17 2.53 15.28
N VAL A 263 -3.26 2.78 16.01
CA VAL A 263 -3.23 3.07 17.47
C VAL A 263 -2.75 1.84 18.25
N ILE A 264 -3.25 0.65 17.93
CA ILE A 264 -2.80 -0.61 18.55
C ILE A 264 -1.30 -0.80 18.30
N ALA A 265 -0.84 -0.60 17.07
CA ALA A 265 0.58 -0.71 16.73
C ALA A 265 1.44 0.31 17.51
N LEU A 266 0.96 1.53 17.71
CA LEU A 266 1.63 2.53 18.53
C LEU A 266 1.79 2.06 19.97
N VAL A 267 0.74 1.52 20.58
CA VAL A 267 0.77 1.00 21.97
C VAL A 267 1.73 -0.19 22.06
N VAL A 268 1.62 -1.15 21.16
CA VAL A 268 2.47 -2.35 21.13
C VAL A 268 3.96 -1.98 20.98
N VAL A 269 4.26 -1.08 20.07
CA VAL A 269 5.63 -0.61 19.79
C VAL A 269 6.13 0.25 20.93
N GLY A 270 5.29 1.08 21.54
CA GLY A 270 5.64 1.88 22.72
C GLY A 270 5.97 1.04 23.95
N ALA A 271 5.27 -0.08 24.12
CA ALA A 271 5.53 -1.08 25.14
C ALA A 271 6.83 -1.84 24.90
N ALA A 272 7.13 -2.15 23.64
CA ALA A 272 8.31 -2.90 23.22
C ALA A 272 9.61 -2.12 23.34
N ALA A 273 9.56 -0.79 23.42
CA ALA A 273 10.74 0.07 23.55
C ALA A 273 11.46 -0.16 24.88
N VAL A 274 12.79 -0.27 24.84
CA VAL A 274 13.63 -0.42 26.03
C VAL A 274 14.57 0.78 26.13
N GLY A 275 14.50 1.53 27.24
CA GLY A 275 15.32 2.73 27.42
C GLY A 275 15.11 3.81 26.34
N GLY A 276 13.90 3.93 25.78
CA GLY A 276 13.58 4.86 24.69
C GLY A 276 14.07 4.44 23.31
N LYS A 277 14.69 3.27 23.18
CA LYS A 277 15.14 2.70 21.89
C LYS A 277 14.18 1.63 21.39
N MET A 278 14.00 1.61 20.09
CA MET A 278 13.18 0.60 19.43
C MET A 278 13.87 -0.75 19.36
N PRO A 279 13.14 -1.88 19.47
CA PRO A 279 13.69 -3.21 19.23
C PRO A 279 14.25 -3.34 17.81
N GLU A 280 15.25 -4.20 17.64
CA GLU A 280 15.79 -4.55 16.32
C GLU A 280 14.84 -5.49 15.58
N GLY A 281 14.71 -5.32 14.27
CA GLY A 281 13.88 -6.16 13.41
C GLY A 281 13.05 -5.37 12.40
N THR A 282 12.35 -6.09 11.52
CA THR A 282 11.38 -5.44 10.62
C THR A 282 10.15 -5.00 11.41
N PRO A 283 9.41 -3.95 10.95
CA PRO A 283 8.18 -3.52 11.61
C PRO A 283 7.19 -4.67 11.85
N PHE A 284 7.11 -5.62 10.91
CA PHE A 284 6.24 -6.79 11.02
C PHE A 284 6.66 -7.72 12.14
N GLN A 285 7.97 -7.99 12.27
CA GLN A 285 8.52 -8.84 13.33
C GLN A 285 8.36 -8.21 14.71
N ILE A 286 8.58 -6.90 14.82
CA ILE A 286 8.41 -6.16 16.08
C ILE A 286 6.95 -6.23 16.53
N PHE A 287 6.01 -5.92 15.64
CA PHE A 287 4.59 -5.95 15.97
C PHE A 287 4.12 -7.38 16.32
N SER A 288 4.36 -8.35 15.45
CA SER A 288 3.90 -9.73 15.65
C SER A 288 4.51 -10.37 16.89
N GLY A 289 5.80 -10.15 17.14
CA GLY A 289 6.49 -10.72 18.30
C GLY A 289 5.98 -10.16 19.63
N ASN A 290 5.72 -8.86 19.71
CA ASN A 290 5.22 -8.24 20.94
C ASN A 290 3.75 -8.59 21.21
N VAL A 291 2.88 -8.58 20.20
CA VAL A 291 1.49 -9.05 20.38
C VAL A 291 1.46 -10.53 20.75
N ALA A 292 2.30 -11.36 20.14
CA ALA A 292 2.44 -12.75 20.54
C ALA A 292 2.86 -12.89 22.01
N GLY A 293 3.76 -12.01 22.50
CA GLY A 293 4.12 -11.93 23.91
C GLY A 293 2.92 -11.65 24.81
N PHE A 294 2.04 -10.72 24.43
CA PHE A 294 0.80 -10.44 25.19
C PHE A 294 -0.18 -11.61 25.14
N LEU A 295 -0.30 -12.32 24.01
CA LEU A 295 -1.16 -13.48 23.87
C LEU A 295 -0.71 -14.67 24.76
N THR A 296 0.59 -14.74 25.11
CA THR A 296 1.05 -15.77 26.05
C THR A 296 0.47 -15.58 27.46
N LEU A 297 0.15 -14.35 27.86
CA LEU A 297 -0.52 -14.07 29.14
C LEU A 297 -1.97 -14.58 29.16
N LEU A 298 -2.56 -14.78 27.97
CA LEU A 298 -3.88 -15.40 27.80
C LEU A 298 -3.82 -16.94 27.74
N GLY A 299 -2.65 -17.53 27.99
CA GLY A 299 -2.45 -18.99 27.98
C GLY A 299 -2.13 -19.60 26.61
N ILE A 300 -1.96 -18.79 25.55
CA ILE A 300 -1.60 -19.30 24.21
C ILE A 300 -0.09 -19.62 24.18
N PRO A 301 0.34 -20.82 23.74
CA PRO A 301 1.75 -21.15 23.62
C PRO A 301 2.50 -20.14 22.73
N LYS A 302 3.66 -19.64 23.18
CA LYS A 302 4.43 -18.58 22.51
C LYS A 302 4.70 -18.89 21.03
N HIS A 303 5.04 -20.13 20.72
CA HIS A 303 5.31 -20.54 19.33
C HIS A 303 4.06 -20.39 18.44
N VAL A 304 2.91 -20.84 18.88
CA VAL A 304 1.63 -20.73 18.15
C VAL A 304 1.22 -19.27 17.99
N ALA A 305 1.31 -18.47 19.07
CA ALA A 305 0.99 -17.05 19.05
C ALA A 305 1.89 -16.28 18.05
N THR A 306 3.20 -16.59 18.06
CA THR A 306 4.14 -15.94 17.12
C THR A 306 3.86 -16.33 15.66
N CYS A 307 3.63 -17.63 15.39
CA CYS A 307 3.28 -18.10 14.04
C CYS A 307 1.98 -17.47 13.54
N PHE A 308 0.94 -17.44 14.39
CA PHE A 308 -0.34 -16.85 14.06
C PHE A 308 -0.21 -15.34 13.76
N MET A 309 0.43 -14.58 14.63
CA MET A 309 0.58 -13.14 14.44
C MET A 309 1.45 -12.79 13.21
N THR A 310 2.54 -13.54 13.01
CA THR A 310 3.40 -13.36 11.82
C THR A 310 2.64 -13.68 10.54
N MET A 311 1.82 -14.74 10.55
CA MET A 311 0.94 -15.05 9.42
C MET A 311 -0.08 -13.94 9.16
N CYS A 312 -0.75 -13.42 10.20
CA CYS A 312 -1.74 -12.34 10.04
C CYS A 312 -1.14 -11.13 9.34
N VAL A 313 -0.01 -10.64 9.84
CA VAL A 313 0.66 -9.48 9.24
C VAL A 313 1.12 -9.75 7.81
N SER A 314 1.69 -10.94 7.56
CA SER A 314 2.16 -11.32 6.23
C SER A 314 1.01 -11.50 5.23
N ALA A 315 -0.11 -12.09 5.66
CA ALA A 315 -1.30 -12.26 4.82
C ALA A 315 -1.89 -10.90 4.41
N LEU A 316 -1.98 -9.94 5.34
CA LEU A 316 -2.44 -8.58 5.04
C LEU A 316 -1.50 -7.86 4.08
N ALA A 317 -0.18 -8.01 4.25
CA ALA A 317 0.80 -7.44 3.33
C ALA A 317 0.69 -8.04 1.92
N LEU A 318 0.49 -9.36 1.81
CA LEU A 318 0.29 -10.03 0.52
C LEU A 318 -1.03 -9.61 -0.15
N THR A 319 -2.11 -9.39 0.61
CA THR A 319 -3.39 -8.86 0.08
C THR A 319 -3.20 -7.47 -0.53
N SER A 320 -2.44 -6.62 0.14
CA SER A 320 -2.08 -5.30 -0.40
C SER A 320 -1.26 -5.43 -1.69
N LEU A 321 -0.28 -6.34 -1.73
CA LEU A 321 0.55 -6.60 -2.91
C LEU A 321 -0.27 -7.05 -4.14
N ASP A 322 -1.28 -7.91 -3.94
CA ASP A 322 -2.14 -8.35 -5.05
C ASP A 322 -2.91 -7.19 -5.68
N SER A 323 -3.50 -6.36 -4.82
CA SER A 323 -4.23 -5.17 -5.24
C SER A 323 -3.29 -4.20 -5.97
N VAL A 324 -2.10 -3.98 -5.46
CA VAL A 324 -1.09 -3.10 -6.06
C VAL A 324 -0.62 -3.62 -7.42
N ALA A 325 -0.29 -4.90 -7.53
CA ALA A 325 0.15 -5.49 -8.80
C ALA A 325 -0.92 -5.35 -9.89
N ARG A 326 -2.20 -5.52 -9.52
CA ARG A 326 -3.34 -5.33 -10.41
C ARG A 326 -3.55 -3.87 -10.79
N ILE A 327 -3.51 -2.95 -9.82
CA ILE A 327 -3.67 -1.51 -10.05
C ILE A 327 -2.50 -0.98 -10.90
N GLY A 328 -1.27 -1.40 -10.62
CA GLY A 328 -0.09 -1.03 -11.41
C GLY A 328 -0.20 -1.46 -12.87
N ARG A 329 -0.61 -2.72 -13.10
CA ARG A 329 -0.91 -3.20 -14.44
C ARG A 329 -2.01 -2.35 -15.11
N MET A 330 -3.12 -2.08 -14.42
CA MET A 330 -4.23 -1.30 -14.97
C MET A 330 -3.81 0.13 -15.29
N SER A 331 -3.08 0.79 -14.40
CA SER A 331 -2.57 2.14 -14.63
C SER A 331 -1.64 2.20 -15.84
N PHE A 332 -0.78 1.20 -16.00
CA PHE A 332 0.08 1.07 -17.19
C PHE A 332 -0.75 0.87 -18.45
N GLN A 333 -1.74 -0.03 -18.45
CA GLN A 333 -2.61 -0.26 -19.60
C GLN A 333 -3.40 1.00 -19.98
N GLU A 334 -4.03 1.67 -19.00
CA GLU A 334 -4.80 2.89 -19.21
C GLU A 334 -3.97 4.05 -19.77
N LEU A 335 -2.66 4.09 -19.44
CA LEU A 335 -1.73 5.11 -19.97
C LEU A 335 -1.59 5.01 -21.49
N PHE A 336 -1.64 3.78 -22.06
CA PHE A 336 -1.49 3.51 -23.50
C PHE A 336 -2.81 3.30 -24.25
N MET A 337 -3.93 3.09 -23.56
CA MET A 337 -5.25 2.91 -24.17
C MET A 337 -5.75 4.14 -24.92
N GLY A 338 -5.35 5.36 -24.51
CA GLY A 338 -5.81 6.59 -25.16
C GLY A 338 -7.33 6.82 -24.98
N GLU A 339 -7.99 7.32 -26.02
CA GLU A 339 -9.45 7.62 -26.03
C GLU A 339 -10.31 6.40 -26.37
N ALA A 340 -9.73 5.33 -26.93
CA ALA A 340 -10.44 4.11 -27.27
C ALA A 340 -10.81 3.34 -26.00
N ALA A 341 -12.02 3.56 -25.51
CA ALA A 341 -12.52 2.87 -24.29
C ALA A 341 -12.56 1.35 -24.44
N ASP A 342 -12.69 0.83 -25.66
CA ASP A 342 -12.92 -0.59 -25.95
C ASP A 342 -11.73 -1.32 -26.57
N GLY A 343 -10.60 -0.65 -26.80
CA GLY A 343 -9.38 -1.30 -27.33
C GLY A 343 -9.49 -1.86 -28.76
N SER A 344 -10.58 -1.59 -29.46
CA SER A 344 -10.85 -2.15 -30.80
C SER A 344 -9.94 -1.62 -31.91
N ASP A 345 -9.39 -0.39 -31.74
CA ASP A 345 -8.57 0.28 -32.75
C ASP A 345 -7.07 0.35 -32.38
N LEU A 346 -6.64 -0.48 -31.42
CA LEU A 346 -5.23 -0.48 -31.00
C LEU A 346 -4.38 -1.30 -31.95
N THR A 347 -3.40 -0.65 -32.58
CA THR A 347 -2.47 -1.29 -33.52
C THR A 347 -1.04 -1.24 -33.02
N GLY A 348 -0.21 -2.21 -33.46
CA GLY A 348 1.22 -2.23 -33.23
C GLY A 348 1.62 -2.24 -31.73
N VAL A 349 2.53 -1.35 -31.36
CA VAL A 349 3.11 -1.26 -30.01
C VAL A 349 2.08 -0.99 -28.92
N ARG A 350 1.03 -0.22 -29.21
CA ARG A 350 -0.04 0.06 -28.23
C ARG A 350 -0.78 -1.21 -27.85
N LYS A 351 -1.09 -2.10 -28.80
CA LYS A 351 -1.72 -3.40 -28.54
C LYS A 351 -0.86 -4.28 -27.62
N LEU A 352 0.48 -4.21 -27.76
CA LEU A 352 1.40 -4.94 -26.90
C LEU A 352 1.37 -4.39 -25.47
N PHE A 353 1.45 -3.07 -25.30
CA PHE A 353 1.46 -2.42 -23.97
C PHE A 353 0.11 -2.52 -23.24
N THR A 354 -1.00 -2.65 -23.96
CA THR A 354 -2.31 -2.89 -23.34
C THR A 354 -2.60 -4.37 -23.08
N ASN A 355 -1.75 -5.29 -23.54
CA ASN A 355 -1.88 -6.71 -23.22
C ASN A 355 -1.65 -6.95 -21.72
N LYS A 356 -2.60 -7.65 -21.07
CA LYS A 356 -2.56 -7.86 -19.62
C LYS A 356 -1.33 -8.64 -19.13
N TYR A 357 -0.81 -9.57 -19.91
CA TYR A 357 0.37 -10.35 -19.56
C TYR A 357 1.62 -9.50 -19.65
N PHE A 358 1.79 -8.80 -20.77
CA PHE A 358 2.95 -7.95 -21.01
C PHE A 358 3.05 -6.79 -20.02
N SER A 359 1.94 -6.08 -19.77
CA SER A 359 1.90 -4.99 -18.78
C SER A 359 2.16 -5.47 -17.35
N THR A 360 1.71 -6.69 -17.00
CA THR A 360 2.05 -7.29 -15.71
C THR A 360 3.54 -7.58 -15.60
N VAL A 361 4.14 -8.22 -16.63
CA VAL A 361 5.58 -8.53 -16.64
C VAL A 361 6.41 -7.26 -16.50
N ILE A 362 6.10 -6.21 -17.27
CA ILE A 362 6.82 -4.92 -17.17
C ILE A 362 6.72 -4.34 -15.77
N THR A 363 5.51 -4.27 -15.21
CA THR A 363 5.29 -3.70 -13.88
C THR A 363 6.06 -4.49 -12.81
N LEU A 364 5.98 -5.81 -12.83
CA LEU A 364 6.70 -6.64 -11.86
C LEU A 364 8.22 -6.63 -12.06
N PHE A 365 8.69 -6.55 -13.30
CA PHE A 365 10.12 -6.44 -13.60
C PHE A 365 10.75 -5.17 -13.00
N PHE A 366 10.13 -4.01 -13.21
CA PHE A 366 10.62 -2.77 -12.60
C PHE A 366 10.44 -2.77 -11.08
N GLY A 367 9.34 -3.34 -10.55
CA GLY A 367 9.15 -3.55 -9.13
C GLY A 367 10.24 -4.44 -8.50
N PHE A 368 10.64 -5.52 -9.19
CA PHE A 368 11.74 -6.38 -8.78
C PHE A 368 13.09 -5.65 -8.78
N LEU A 369 13.41 -4.90 -9.83
CA LEU A 369 14.65 -4.12 -9.88
C LEU A 369 14.75 -3.13 -8.71
N LEU A 370 13.65 -2.48 -8.36
CA LEU A 370 13.61 -1.60 -7.19
C LEU A 370 13.73 -2.39 -5.87
N CYS A 371 13.14 -3.58 -5.78
CA CYS A 371 13.23 -4.44 -4.60
C CYS A 371 14.70 -4.79 -4.24
N LEU A 372 15.58 -4.90 -5.24
CA LEU A 372 17.01 -5.14 -5.02
C LEU A 372 17.70 -4.00 -4.23
N GLY A 373 17.12 -2.79 -4.25
CA GLY A 373 17.59 -1.65 -3.46
C GLY A 373 17.33 -1.76 -1.95
N GLY A 374 16.51 -2.71 -1.53
CA GLY A 374 16.13 -2.98 -0.14
C GLY A 374 15.13 -1.99 0.44
N TYR A 375 14.33 -2.48 1.37
CA TYR A 375 13.23 -1.77 2.03
C TYR A 375 13.65 -0.41 2.63
N ASN A 376 14.76 -0.34 3.35
CA ASN A 376 15.19 0.86 4.07
C ASN A 376 15.43 2.06 3.15
N ASN A 377 15.85 1.83 1.90
CA ASN A 377 16.10 2.88 0.93
C ASN A 377 14.81 3.34 0.22
N ILE A 378 13.84 2.43 0.09
CA ILE A 378 12.59 2.67 -0.65
C ILE A 378 11.54 3.34 0.24
N TRP A 379 11.50 3.01 1.53
CA TRP A 379 10.44 3.43 2.45
C TRP A 379 10.22 4.94 2.55
N PRO A 380 11.27 5.79 2.66
CA PRO A 380 11.07 7.24 2.70
C PRO A 380 10.44 7.80 1.42
N LEU A 381 10.85 7.23 0.26
CA LEU A 381 10.31 7.63 -1.04
C LEU A 381 8.85 7.16 -1.20
N PHE A 382 8.54 5.95 -0.73
CA PHE A 382 7.18 5.42 -0.69
C PHE A 382 6.25 6.33 0.12
N GLY A 383 6.65 6.75 1.34
CA GLY A 383 5.85 7.63 2.18
C GLY A 383 5.57 8.99 1.52
N ALA A 384 6.59 9.63 0.94
CA ALA A 384 6.44 10.92 0.25
C ALA A 384 5.55 10.80 -1.01
N ALA A 385 5.73 9.73 -1.79
CA ALA A 385 4.92 9.47 -2.98
C ALA A 385 3.45 9.18 -2.63
N ASN A 386 3.20 8.45 -1.53
CA ASN A 386 1.85 8.18 -1.05
C ASN A 386 1.10 9.46 -0.65
N GLN A 387 1.79 10.40 0.01
CA GLN A 387 1.20 11.69 0.39
C GLN A 387 0.95 12.60 -0.82
N LEU A 388 1.84 12.59 -1.80
CA LEU A 388 1.61 13.31 -3.06
C LEU A 388 0.39 12.75 -3.80
N LEU A 389 0.25 11.41 -3.84
CA LEU A 389 -0.91 10.76 -4.43
C LEU A 389 -2.21 11.15 -3.71
N ALA A 390 -2.21 11.17 -2.37
CA ALA A 390 -3.35 11.63 -1.58
C ALA A 390 -3.74 13.07 -1.93
N SER A 391 -2.76 13.97 -2.04
CA SER A 391 -2.99 15.38 -2.42
C SER A 391 -3.62 15.50 -3.81
N LEU A 392 -3.10 14.76 -4.80
CA LEU A 392 -3.64 14.76 -6.17
C LEU A 392 -5.08 14.24 -6.23
N VAL A 393 -5.36 13.20 -5.46
CA VAL A 393 -6.72 12.64 -5.39
C VAL A 393 -7.68 13.60 -4.69
N LEU A 394 -7.28 14.22 -3.59
CA LEU A 394 -8.10 15.22 -2.89
C LEU A 394 -8.46 16.40 -3.80
N ILE A 395 -7.54 16.87 -4.65
CA ILE A 395 -7.82 17.88 -5.68
C ILE A 395 -8.90 17.36 -6.64
N ALA A 396 -8.72 16.15 -7.17
CA ALA A 396 -9.65 15.58 -8.14
C ALA A 396 -11.06 15.39 -7.55
N LEU A 397 -11.15 14.92 -6.31
CA LEU A 397 -12.41 14.74 -5.59
C LEU A 397 -13.08 16.09 -5.25
N SER A 398 -12.30 17.11 -4.91
CA SER A 398 -12.81 18.46 -4.68
C SER A 398 -13.43 19.04 -5.95
N VAL A 399 -12.76 18.88 -7.10
CA VAL A 399 -13.29 19.31 -8.41
C VAL A 399 -14.55 18.51 -8.76
N PHE A 400 -14.56 17.19 -8.52
CA PHE A 400 -15.75 16.36 -8.74
C PHE A 400 -16.96 16.85 -7.94
N LEU A 401 -16.81 17.17 -6.64
CA LEU A 401 -17.92 17.66 -5.83
C LEU A 401 -18.40 19.04 -6.29
N LEU A 402 -17.49 19.95 -6.64
CA LEU A 402 -17.82 21.27 -7.17
C LEU A 402 -18.62 21.16 -8.48
N THR A 403 -18.15 20.36 -9.43
CA THR A 403 -18.79 20.22 -10.74
C THR A 403 -20.13 19.51 -10.68
N THR A 404 -20.35 18.68 -9.64
CA THR A 404 -21.65 18.00 -9.41
C THR A 404 -22.60 18.77 -8.49
N GLY A 405 -22.27 20.03 -8.13
CA GLY A 405 -23.12 20.90 -7.33
C GLY A 405 -23.21 20.49 -5.85
N ARG A 406 -22.28 19.69 -5.35
CA ARG A 406 -22.28 19.19 -3.97
C ARG A 406 -21.36 20.02 -3.08
N LYS A 407 -21.78 20.18 -1.81
CA LYS A 407 -20.96 20.89 -0.83
C LYS A 407 -19.74 20.03 -0.46
N GLY A 408 -18.53 20.45 -0.87
CA GLY A 408 -17.27 19.72 -0.68
C GLY A 408 -16.35 20.29 0.40
N TRP A 409 -16.86 21.15 1.32
CA TRP A 409 -16.01 21.84 2.30
C TRP A 409 -15.17 20.89 3.17
N MET A 410 -15.68 19.67 3.43
CA MET A 410 -14.96 18.63 4.19
C MET A 410 -13.66 18.16 3.49
N LEU A 411 -13.53 18.33 2.17
CA LEU A 411 -12.33 17.96 1.44
C LEU A 411 -11.32 19.11 1.28
N TYR A 412 -11.78 20.37 1.39
CA TYR A 412 -10.87 21.51 1.15
C TYR A 412 -9.81 21.65 2.24
N ALA A 413 -10.17 21.46 3.51
CA ALA A 413 -9.22 21.52 4.61
C ALA A 413 -8.17 20.38 4.51
N PRO A 414 -8.55 19.09 4.37
CA PRO A 414 -7.59 18.02 4.08
C PRO A 414 -6.73 18.29 2.85
N MET A 415 -7.30 18.76 1.76
CA MET A 415 -6.58 19.07 0.52
C MET A 415 -5.48 20.13 0.76
N CYS A 416 -5.82 21.26 1.39
CA CYS A 416 -4.85 22.33 1.65
C CYS A 416 -3.74 21.84 2.60
N ILE A 417 -4.09 21.13 3.68
CA ILE A 417 -3.10 20.62 4.63
C ILE A 417 -2.18 19.62 3.96
N MET A 418 -2.73 18.67 3.18
CA MET A 418 -1.92 17.67 2.48
C MET A 418 -1.02 18.26 1.40
N LEU A 419 -1.46 19.32 0.70
CA LEU A 419 -0.63 20.07 -0.22
C LEU A 419 0.54 20.71 0.51
N VAL A 420 0.30 21.40 1.62
CA VAL A 420 1.35 22.02 2.42
C VAL A 420 2.34 20.98 2.94
N VAL A 421 1.87 19.86 3.49
CA VAL A 421 2.71 18.74 3.95
C VAL A 421 3.59 18.22 2.80
N THR A 422 2.99 17.98 1.64
CA THR A 422 3.69 17.39 0.49
C THR A 422 4.72 18.37 -0.10
N PHE A 423 4.35 19.65 -0.30
CA PHE A 423 5.29 20.67 -0.79
C PHE A 423 6.46 20.88 0.17
N THR A 424 6.17 20.98 1.47
CA THR A 424 7.23 21.12 2.48
C THR A 424 8.14 19.90 2.48
N ALA A 425 7.60 18.70 2.31
CA ALA A 425 8.37 17.48 2.20
C ALA A 425 9.31 17.47 1.00
N LEU A 426 8.80 17.88 -0.16
CA LEU A 426 9.60 17.96 -1.39
C LEU A 426 10.72 19.01 -1.27
N VAL A 427 10.46 20.13 -0.59
CA VAL A 427 11.46 21.18 -0.35
C VAL A 427 12.51 20.73 0.68
N HIS A 428 12.10 20.11 1.80
CA HIS A 428 13.02 19.56 2.83
C HIS A 428 13.79 18.33 2.37
N GLY A 429 13.21 17.49 1.52
CA GLY A 429 13.89 16.38 0.85
C GLY A 429 15.03 16.82 -0.08
N ARG A 430 15.11 18.12 -0.37
CA ARG A 430 16.19 18.75 -1.15
C ARG A 430 17.54 18.78 -0.42
N ASP A 431 17.56 18.59 0.89
CA ASP A 431 18.80 18.47 1.65
C ASP A 431 19.23 17.00 1.77
N ARG A 432 20.14 16.64 0.92
CA ARG A 432 21.23 15.65 0.98
C ARG A 432 21.24 14.59 -0.13
N ASN A 433 22.15 14.86 -1.06
CA ASN A 433 22.92 13.92 -1.90
C ASN A 433 22.18 12.97 -2.87
N LEU A 434 21.08 12.31 -2.53
CA LEU A 434 20.39 11.40 -3.45
C LEU A 434 19.49 12.15 -4.44
N TYR A 435 18.78 13.21 -3.97
CA TYR A 435 17.97 14.07 -4.84
C TYR A 435 18.84 14.97 -5.72
N LYS A 436 19.98 15.45 -5.21
CA LYS A 436 20.95 16.20 -6.04
C LYS A 436 21.49 15.34 -7.17
N ASP A 437 21.77 14.09 -6.91
CA ASP A 437 22.31 13.14 -7.92
C ASP A 437 21.24 12.72 -8.94
N LEU A 438 20.01 12.44 -8.49
CA LEU A 438 18.87 12.14 -9.36
C LEU A 438 18.44 13.37 -10.15
N CYS A 439 18.31 14.53 -9.52
CA CYS A 439 17.96 15.78 -10.21
C CYS A 439 19.06 16.21 -11.18
N ASN A 440 20.35 16.07 -10.82
CA ASN A 440 21.47 16.34 -11.71
C ASN A 440 21.60 15.30 -12.85
N ARG A 441 21.18 14.05 -12.62
CA ARG A 441 21.06 13.04 -13.68
C ARG A 441 19.87 13.33 -14.59
N TRP A 442 18.73 13.73 -14.04
CA TRP A 442 17.57 14.12 -14.83
C TRP A 442 17.78 15.42 -15.59
N ILE A 443 18.43 16.44 -14.99
CA ILE A 443 18.81 17.67 -15.68
C ILE A 443 19.81 17.35 -16.80
N ARG A 444 20.80 16.50 -16.58
CA ARG A 444 21.74 16.06 -17.63
C ARG A 444 21.07 15.22 -18.73
N ILE A 445 20.05 14.44 -18.40
CA ILE A 445 19.24 13.72 -19.40
C ILE A 445 18.37 14.73 -20.15
N TYR A 446 17.73 15.66 -19.45
CA TYR A 446 16.89 16.71 -20.02
C TYR A 446 17.71 17.65 -20.91
N ASP A 447 18.90 18.11 -20.49
CA ASP A 447 19.82 18.91 -21.29
C ASP A 447 20.39 18.14 -22.50
N ARG A 448 20.46 16.84 -22.43
CA ARG A 448 20.88 15.97 -23.53
C ARG A 448 19.76 15.70 -24.55
N TRP A 449 18.50 15.88 -24.13
CA TRP A 449 17.31 15.70 -24.97
C TRP A 449 16.78 17.02 -25.54
N ILE A 450 17.12 18.17 -24.91
CA ILE A 450 16.82 19.50 -25.42
C ILE A 450 18.14 20.20 -25.75
N THR A 451 18.70 19.89 -26.91
CA THR A 451 19.68 20.76 -27.52
C THR A 451 18.95 22.04 -27.97
N VAL A 452 18.94 23.04 -27.09
CA VAL A 452 18.57 24.38 -27.49
C VAL A 452 19.67 24.88 -28.42
N ASP A 453 19.44 24.81 -29.73
CA ASP A 453 20.31 25.39 -30.74
C ASP A 453 20.18 26.92 -30.59
N ARG A 454 21.14 27.53 -29.88
CA ARG A 454 21.26 28.96 -29.78
C ARG A 454 21.93 29.45 -31.03
N ARG A 455 21.16 29.98 -31.98
CA ARG A 455 21.72 30.70 -33.13
C ARG A 455 21.64 32.21 -32.86
N PHE A 456 22.80 32.83 -32.91
CA PHE A 456 22.92 34.26 -32.91
C PHE A 456 22.67 34.74 -34.35
N THR A 457 21.61 35.49 -34.55
CA THR A 457 21.31 36.06 -35.89
C THR A 457 22.06 37.33 -36.09
N SER A 458 22.36 37.66 -37.34
CA SER A 458 23.18 38.82 -37.75
C SER A 458 22.57 40.21 -37.39
N ASP A 459 21.37 40.22 -36.86
CA ASP A 459 20.64 41.41 -36.38
C ASP A 459 20.66 41.59 -34.84
N GLY A 460 21.47 40.80 -34.13
CA GLY A 460 21.68 40.97 -32.68
C GLY A 460 20.59 40.36 -31.79
N THR A 461 19.68 39.53 -32.32
CA THR A 461 18.60 38.90 -31.56
C THR A 461 18.87 37.40 -31.35
N TRP A 462 18.46 36.88 -30.15
CA TRP A 462 18.49 35.47 -29.82
C TRP A 462 17.17 34.81 -30.22
N THR A 463 17.21 33.85 -31.15
CA THR A 463 16.05 33.01 -31.46
C THR A 463 16.21 31.64 -30.80
N TYR A 464 15.16 31.17 -30.14
CA TYR A 464 15.07 29.86 -29.51
C TYR A 464 14.30 28.90 -30.43
N GLY A 465 14.99 27.97 -31.04
CA GLY A 465 14.36 26.92 -31.80
C GLY A 465 14.29 25.63 -30.95
N CYS A 466 13.10 25.13 -30.66
CA CYS A 466 12.90 23.80 -30.14
C CYS A 466 12.79 22.81 -31.30
N SER A 467 13.85 22.07 -31.59
CA SER A 467 13.74 20.88 -32.44
C SER A 467 13.61 19.64 -31.56
N PHE A 468 12.43 19.02 -31.62
CA PHE A 468 12.25 17.65 -31.12
C PHE A 468 12.91 16.70 -32.12
N LEU A 469 13.97 16.01 -31.70
CA LEU A 469 14.40 14.80 -32.36
C LEU A 469 13.55 13.64 -31.89
N LEU A 470 12.74 13.09 -32.81
CA LEU A 470 12.01 11.82 -32.67
C LEU A 470 12.98 10.62 -32.60
#